data_e8d1c89ee9497e747b3cb92600e9acb9
#
_entry.id   e8d1c89ee9497e747b3cb92600e9acb9
#
_cell.length_a   1.000
_cell.length_b   1.000
_cell.length_c   1.000
_cell.angle_alpha   90.00
_cell.angle_beta   90.00
_cell.angle_gamma   90.00
#
_symmetry.space_group_name_H-M   'P 1'
#
loop_
_entity.id
_entity.type
_entity.pdbx_description
1 polymer ?
#
loop_
_entity_poly.entity_id
_entity_poly.type
_entity_poly.pdbx_seq_one_letter_code
_entity_poly.pdbx_strand_id
1 'polypeptide(L)'
;MREYLDSKSQKKVALLEKIFYAENHTSTQEELLNDLNITYPTLISTIKTINFDIERFGYKAFSIVHSAPNLSYTLKISDNCSIQLIINAYIRESPKFQILETLLLASFPNLQALAKKVHVSYSGIKKEIKELNEELSERNLYISTGNQVEITGDEFSLRIFYAFLFLVAYSGDRWPFSFVRYDEITDLLESCPKEIYRANSIDKAMMIHYYVAMHLLRDRMNCQIDTTRQFKVALYKACTEESKKSESAFIKKVAKQVPNRSYKEMTYTTQIILSTIVAFGSYSSIEKMPSFFYMDEQLEEMGFMKLVDFASEQVNDNLSIPFSEKEMELLRYSFASINYRYFLLDN
;
A
#
# COMPACT_ATOMS: atom_id res chain seq x y z
N MET A 1 7.07 0.34 7.70
CA MET A 1 6.11 1.42 8.06
C MET A 1 6.67 2.39 9.10
N ARG A 2 7.41 1.89 10.10
CA ARG A 2 8.08 2.76 11.10
C ARG A 2 9.21 3.60 10.49
N GLU A 3 9.75 3.21 9.34
CA GLU A 3 10.77 3.94 8.59
C GLU A 3 10.31 5.34 8.16
N TYR A 4 9.01 5.55 7.96
CA TYR A 4 8.46 6.87 7.60
C TYR A 4 8.25 7.79 8.81
N LEU A 5 8.34 7.30 10.04
CA LEU A 5 8.19 8.09 11.25
C LEU A 5 9.52 8.78 11.61
N ASP A 6 9.46 10.04 12.01
CA ASP A 6 10.59 10.69 12.68
C ASP A 6 10.87 10.08 14.07
N SER A 7 12.08 10.29 14.60
CA SER A 7 12.52 9.68 15.87
C SER A 7 11.63 10.03 17.08
N LYS A 8 10.94 11.18 17.05
CA LYS A 8 10.01 11.57 18.14
C LYS A 8 8.70 10.80 18.01
N SER A 9 8.17 10.70 16.82
CA SER A 9 6.94 9.95 16.53
C SER A 9 7.15 8.45 16.75
N GLN A 10 8.32 7.90 16.42
CA GLN A 10 8.66 6.51 16.73
C GLN A 10 8.55 6.20 18.23
N LYS A 11 9.07 7.10 19.10
CA LYS A 11 8.96 6.94 20.56
C LYS A 11 7.52 7.00 21.06
N LYS A 12 6.71 7.91 20.51
CA LYS A 12 5.28 8.02 20.84
C LYS A 12 4.52 6.74 20.43
N VAL A 13 4.77 6.26 19.21
CA VAL A 13 4.15 5.03 18.70
C VAL A 13 4.57 3.82 19.54
N ALA A 14 5.86 3.69 19.87
CA ALA A 14 6.35 2.59 20.72
C ALA A 14 5.67 2.57 22.09
N LEU A 15 5.50 3.74 22.72
CA LEU A 15 4.79 3.85 24.00
C LEU A 15 3.30 3.51 23.86
N LEU A 16 2.65 4.01 22.81
CA LEU A 16 1.25 3.76 22.56
C LEU A 16 0.97 2.27 22.29
N GLU A 17 1.81 1.61 21.48
CA GLU A 17 1.72 0.17 21.21
C GLU A 17 1.98 -0.66 22.47
N LYS A 18 2.95 -0.27 23.29
CA LYS A 18 3.25 -0.99 24.53
C LYS A 18 2.03 -1.02 25.46
N ILE A 19 1.33 0.11 25.62
CA ILE A 19 0.12 0.16 26.43
C ILE A 19 -1.03 -0.60 25.74
N PHE A 20 -1.17 -0.46 24.42
CA PHE A 20 -2.25 -1.09 23.66
C PHE A 20 -2.22 -2.62 23.71
N TYR A 21 -1.02 -3.21 23.59
CA TYR A 21 -0.86 -4.67 23.60
C TYR A 21 -0.75 -5.27 25.01
N ALA A 22 -0.71 -4.45 26.04
CA ALA A 22 -0.75 -4.91 27.41
C ALA A 22 -2.16 -5.42 27.80
N GLU A 23 -2.23 -6.23 28.84
CA GLU A 23 -3.49 -6.76 29.37
C GLU A 23 -4.43 -5.61 29.75
N ASN A 24 -5.68 -5.68 29.30
CA ASN A 24 -6.69 -4.62 29.46
C ASN A 24 -6.19 -3.23 29.03
N HIS A 25 -5.29 -3.16 28.03
CA HIS A 25 -4.66 -1.92 27.56
C HIS A 25 -4.04 -1.10 28.70
N THR A 26 -3.42 -1.77 29.68
CA THR A 26 -2.87 -1.14 30.86
C THR A 26 -1.45 -1.63 31.12
N SER A 27 -0.52 -0.70 31.32
CA SER A 27 0.86 -0.99 31.72
C SER A 27 1.24 -0.19 32.95
N THR A 28 2.07 -0.78 33.81
CA THR A 28 2.62 -0.10 34.98
C THR A 28 3.68 0.92 34.56
N GLN A 29 3.90 1.91 35.42
CA GLN A 29 4.97 2.89 35.21
C GLN A 29 6.34 2.22 35.10
N GLU A 30 6.61 1.23 35.96
CA GLU A 30 7.89 0.51 35.99
C GLU A 30 8.14 -0.24 34.68
N GLU A 31 7.16 -0.98 34.16
CA GLU A 31 7.24 -1.65 32.87
C GLU A 31 7.54 -0.67 31.73
N LEU A 32 6.83 0.47 31.66
CA LEU A 32 7.03 1.47 30.61
C LEU A 32 8.42 2.10 30.68
N LEU A 33 8.95 2.38 31.89
CA LEU A 33 10.29 2.95 32.05
C LEU A 33 11.37 1.96 31.63
N ASN A 34 11.23 0.69 32.04
CA ASN A 34 12.22 -0.35 31.78
C ASN A 34 12.22 -0.76 30.30
N ASP A 35 11.04 -1.10 29.74
CA ASP A 35 10.95 -1.65 28.39
C ASP A 35 11.27 -0.62 27.30
N LEU A 36 10.95 0.65 27.55
CA LEU A 36 11.23 1.74 26.59
C LEU A 36 12.56 2.43 26.88
N ASN A 37 13.25 2.05 27.97
CA ASN A 37 14.51 2.66 28.43
C ASN A 37 14.42 4.20 28.48
N ILE A 38 13.38 4.72 29.15
CA ILE A 38 13.12 6.14 29.30
C ILE A 38 13.01 6.54 30.77
N THR A 39 13.22 7.84 31.05
CA THR A 39 13.06 8.40 32.39
C THR A 39 11.60 8.76 32.69
N TYR A 40 11.24 8.86 33.96
CA TYR A 40 9.90 9.28 34.37
C TYR A 40 9.47 10.65 33.79
N PRO A 41 10.31 11.71 33.81
CA PRO A 41 9.94 12.98 33.16
C PRO A 41 9.67 12.82 31.65
N THR A 42 10.43 11.94 30.97
CA THR A 42 10.23 11.63 29.55
C THR A 42 8.90 10.92 29.32
N LEU A 43 8.56 9.93 30.17
CA LEU A 43 7.27 9.23 30.10
C LEU A 43 6.10 10.20 30.20
N ILE A 44 6.09 11.05 31.25
CA ILE A 44 5.01 12.03 31.48
C ILE A 44 4.88 13.02 30.31
N SER A 45 6.01 13.56 29.83
CA SER A 45 5.99 14.51 28.71
C SER A 45 5.51 13.85 27.40
N THR A 46 5.89 12.61 27.17
CA THR A 46 5.46 11.84 25.99
C THR A 46 3.97 11.55 26.03
N ILE A 47 3.43 11.09 27.18
CA ILE A 47 1.99 10.86 27.35
C ILE A 47 1.18 12.14 27.13
N LYS A 48 1.61 13.27 27.73
CA LYS A 48 0.95 14.56 27.53
C LYS A 48 0.92 14.95 26.05
N THR A 49 2.04 14.73 25.36
CA THR A 49 2.14 15.04 23.92
C THR A 49 1.24 14.11 23.09
N ILE A 50 1.19 12.80 23.41
CA ILE A 50 0.30 11.86 22.72
C ILE A 50 -1.16 12.28 22.90
N ASN A 51 -1.61 12.58 24.12
CA ASN A 51 -2.98 12.98 24.36
C ASN A 51 -3.33 14.30 23.63
N PHE A 52 -2.42 15.27 23.60
CA PHE A 52 -2.57 16.49 22.82
C PHE A 52 -2.67 16.19 21.30
N ASP A 53 -1.81 15.33 20.78
CA ASP A 53 -1.82 14.94 19.37
C ASP A 53 -3.12 14.21 19.00
N ILE A 54 -3.60 13.29 19.85
CA ILE A 54 -4.86 12.57 19.66
C ILE A 54 -6.05 13.55 19.55
N GLU A 55 -6.10 14.55 20.43
CA GLU A 55 -7.14 15.58 20.39
C GLU A 55 -7.04 16.41 19.11
N ARG A 56 -5.82 16.85 18.75
CA ARG A 56 -5.53 17.61 17.52
C ARG A 56 -5.86 16.84 16.25
N PHE A 57 -5.65 15.52 16.23
CA PHE A 57 -6.05 14.64 15.11
C PHE A 57 -7.57 14.44 15.03
N GLY A 58 -8.31 14.83 16.06
CA GLY A 58 -9.76 14.65 16.11
C GLY A 58 -10.22 13.27 16.59
N TYR A 59 -9.33 12.43 17.09
CA TYR A 59 -9.64 11.08 17.56
C TYR A 59 -10.09 11.07 19.03
N LYS A 60 -11.23 11.69 19.32
CA LYS A 60 -11.79 11.84 20.69
C LYS A 60 -12.08 10.50 21.40
N ALA A 61 -12.09 9.39 20.66
CA ALA A 61 -12.30 8.04 21.21
C ALA A 61 -11.09 7.47 21.95
N PHE A 62 -9.94 8.16 21.91
CA PHE A 62 -8.68 7.71 22.49
C PHE A 62 -8.20 8.66 23.57
N SER A 63 -7.65 8.12 24.66
CA SER A 63 -6.86 8.90 25.64
C SER A 63 -6.03 7.96 26.51
N ILE A 64 -4.83 8.39 26.91
CA ILE A 64 -4.03 7.70 27.92
C ILE A 64 -4.33 8.36 29.28
N VAL A 65 -4.82 7.56 30.23
CA VAL A 65 -5.14 8.00 31.58
C VAL A 65 -4.20 7.36 32.60
N HIS A 66 -3.85 8.11 33.64
CA HIS A 66 -3.03 7.65 34.75
C HIS A 66 -3.92 7.20 35.92
N SER A 67 -3.60 6.04 36.51
CA SER A 67 -4.21 5.56 37.74
C SER A 67 -3.21 5.69 38.90
N ALA A 68 -3.41 6.65 39.77
CA ALA A 68 -2.51 6.91 40.90
C ALA A 68 -2.35 5.75 41.89
N PRO A 69 -3.42 5.01 42.27
CA PRO A 69 -3.26 3.93 43.23
C PRO A 69 -2.30 2.82 42.79
N ASN A 70 -2.30 2.51 41.47
CA ASN A 70 -1.52 1.41 40.92
C ASN A 70 -0.31 1.89 40.09
N LEU A 71 -0.02 3.19 40.07
CA LEU A 71 1.03 3.77 39.22
C LEU A 71 1.01 3.20 37.79
N SER A 72 -0.17 3.13 37.18
CA SER A 72 -0.38 2.54 35.86
C SER A 72 -0.96 3.54 34.88
N TYR A 73 -0.79 3.23 33.59
CA TYR A 73 -1.32 3.99 32.47
C TYR A 73 -2.21 3.09 31.64
N THR A 74 -3.44 3.54 31.38
CA THR A 74 -4.43 2.81 30.59
C THR A 74 -4.78 3.60 29.35
N LEU A 75 -4.73 2.96 28.19
CA LEU A 75 -5.26 3.51 26.96
C LEU A 75 -6.78 3.27 26.92
N LYS A 76 -7.55 4.33 27.06
CA LYS A 76 -8.98 4.28 26.78
C LYS A 76 -9.19 4.33 25.26
N ILE A 77 -9.94 3.36 24.75
CA ILE A 77 -10.26 3.18 23.34
C ILE A 77 -11.69 2.71 23.22
N SER A 78 -12.45 3.22 22.26
CA SER A 78 -13.79 2.72 21.96
C SER A 78 -13.72 1.44 21.13
N ASP A 79 -14.66 0.51 21.34
CA ASP A 79 -14.68 -0.85 20.77
C ASP A 79 -14.53 -0.92 19.24
N ASN A 80 -14.91 0.13 18.53
CA ASN A 80 -14.86 0.19 17.05
C ASN A 80 -13.67 1.00 16.52
N CYS A 81 -12.67 1.30 17.35
CA CYS A 81 -11.52 2.10 16.96
C CYS A 81 -10.25 1.27 16.93
N SER A 82 -9.33 1.61 16.04
CA SER A 82 -8.01 0.98 15.93
C SER A 82 -6.91 1.99 16.24
N ILE A 83 -5.93 1.58 17.05
CA ILE A 83 -4.69 2.34 17.29
C ILE A 83 -4.00 2.77 15.97
N GLN A 84 -4.21 1.97 14.90
CA GLN A 84 -3.65 2.26 13.60
C GLN A 84 -4.03 3.64 13.07
N LEU A 85 -5.21 4.18 13.41
CA LEU A 85 -5.62 5.53 13.04
C LEU A 85 -4.66 6.60 13.56
N ILE A 86 -4.19 6.45 14.80
CA ILE A 86 -3.24 7.39 15.43
C ILE A 86 -1.86 7.22 14.79
N ILE A 87 -1.44 5.98 14.55
CA ILE A 87 -0.16 5.68 13.89
C ILE A 87 -0.15 6.27 12.48
N ASN A 88 -1.24 6.09 11.73
CA ASN A 88 -1.40 6.66 10.38
C ASN A 88 -1.35 8.20 10.41
N ALA A 89 -1.93 8.84 11.43
CA ALA A 89 -1.84 10.28 11.58
C ALA A 89 -0.39 10.75 11.82
N TYR A 90 0.38 10.03 12.64
CA TYR A 90 1.81 10.32 12.81
C TYR A 90 2.61 10.12 11.53
N ILE A 91 2.30 9.09 10.73
CA ILE A 91 2.93 8.88 9.41
C ILE A 91 2.66 10.08 8.51
N ARG A 92 1.39 10.52 8.39
CA ARG A 92 1.01 11.67 7.54
C ARG A 92 1.67 12.98 7.95
N GLU A 93 1.97 13.16 9.22
CA GLU A 93 2.65 14.37 9.72
C GLU A 93 4.19 14.28 9.62
N SER A 94 4.72 13.11 9.34
CA SER A 94 6.17 12.95 9.24
C SER A 94 6.75 13.70 8.04
N PRO A 95 7.94 14.30 8.18
CA PRO A 95 8.61 14.97 7.06
C PRO A 95 8.82 14.06 5.86
N LYS A 96 9.18 12.81 6.07
CA LYS A 96 9.39 11.82 5.00
C LYS A 96 8.12 11.63 4.17
N PHE A 97 6.98 11.38 4.82
CA PHE A 97 5.72 11.21 4.11
C PHE A 97 5.31 12.48 3.37
N GLN A 98 5.42 13.64 4.01
CA GLN A 98 5.07 14.94 3.39
C GLN A 98 5.93 15.26 2.17
N ILE A 99 7.22 14.90 2.19
CA ILE A 99 8.11 15.02 1.03
C ILE A 99 7.59 14.13 -0.11
N LEU A 100 7.34 12.85 0.16
CA LEU A 100 6.86 11.89 -0.83
C LEU A 100 5.49 12.29 -1.38
N GLU A 101 4.52 12.62 -0.52
CA GLU A 101 3.18 13.07 -0.94
C GLU A 101 3.26 14.32 -1.83
N THR A 102 4.12 15.26 -1.48
CA THR A 102 4.32 16.49 -2.26
C THR A 102 4.96 16.21 -3.62
N LEU A 103 5.96 15.34 -3.68
CA LEU A 103 6.65 14.96 -4.92
C LEU A 103 5.83 14.06 -5.83
N LEU A 104 4.79 13.38 -5.33
CA LEU A 104 3.84 12.65 -6.18
C LEU A 104 3.14 13.60 -7.17
N LEU A 105 2.78 14.80 -6.72
CA LEU A 105 1.92 15.73 -7.46
C LEU A 105 2.68 16.82 -8.21
N ALA A 106 3.94 17.10 -7.83
CA ALA A 106 4.70 18.20 -8.43
C ALA A 106 6.21 18.02 -8.26
N SER A 107 6.97 18.53 -9.23
CA SER A 107 8.42 18.77 -9.09
C SER A 107 8.69 20.18 -8.55
N PHE A 108 9.88 20.38 -7.98
CA PHE A 108 10.29 21.65 -7.40
C PHE A 108 11.60 22.15 -8.02
N PRO A 109 11.77 23.47 -8.21
CA PRO A 109 12.97 24.01 -8.85
C PRO A 109 14.25 23.77 -8.04
N ASN A 110 14.16 23.59 -6.73
CA ASN A 110 15.29 23.31 -5.84
C ASN A 110 14.81 22.81 -4.47
N LEU A 111 15.76 22.31 -3.68
CA LEU A 111 15.51 21.82 -2.32
C LEU A 111 14.93 22.88 -1.38
N GLN A 112 15.27 24.16 -1.57
CA GLN A 112 14.76 25.23 -0.70
C GLN A 112 13.25 25.45 -0.91
N ALA A 113 12.79 25.36 -2.16
CA ALA A 113 11.37 25.44 -2.49
C ALA A 113 10.58 24.28 -1.88
N LEU A 114 11.09 23.05 -1.99
CA LEU A 114 10.49 21.87 -1.37
C LEU A 114 10.51 21.99 0.16
N ALA A 115 11.64 22.37 0.78
CA ALA A 115 11.76 22.57 2.22
C ALA A 115 10.72 23.56 2.78
N LYS A 116 10.51 24.67 2.06
CA LYS A 116 9.48 25.65 2.39
C LYS A 116 8.07 25.06 2.28
N LYS A 117 7.82 24.25 1.25
CA LYS A 117 6.51 23.63 1.01
C LYS A 117 6.12 22.62 2.11
N VAL A 118 7.10 21.82 2.57
CA VAL A 118 6.89 20.81 3.62
C VAL A 118 7.23 21.30 5.04
N HIS A 119 7.51 22.58 5.20
CA HIS A 119 7.82 23.23 6.48
C HIS A 119 9.00 22.61 7.25
N VAL A 120 10.02 22.16 6.53
CA VAL A 120 11.24 21.57 7.08
C VAL A 120 12.42 22.52 6.83
N SER A 121 13.42 22.51 7.73
CA SER A 121 14.64 23.30 7.51
C SER A 121 15.44 22.76 6.32
N TYR A 122 16.29 23.61 5.72
CA TYR A 122 17.13 23.19 4.60
C TYR A 122 18.10 22.05 4.94
N SER A 123 18.66 22.05 6.14
CA SER A 123 19.50 20.94 6.63
C SER A 123 18.66 19.68 6.89
N GLY A 124 17.45 19.85 7.42
CA GLY A 124 16.51 18.76 7.65
C GLY A 124 16.11 18.07 6.35
N ILE A 125 15.71 18.82 5.31
CA ILE A 125 15.27 18.20 4.05
C ILE A 125 16.37 17.43 3.35
N LYS A 126 17.63 17.90 3.44
CA LYS A 126 18.78 17.16 2.92
C LYS A 126 18.96 15.81 3.61
N LYS A 127 18.80 15.79 4.93
CA LYS A 127 18.88 14.55 5.72
C LYS A 127 17.76 13.59 5.34
N GLU A 128 16.51 14.07 5.33
CA GLU A 128 15.35 13.24 5.00
C GLU A 128 15.43 12.66 3.59
N ILE A 129 15.84 13.46 2.58
CA ILE A 129 16.01 12.97 1.21
C ILE A 129 17.11 11.92 1.11
N LYS A 130 18.22 12.08 1.86
CA LYS A 130 19.27 11.06 1.87
C LYS A 130 18.73 9.73 2.41
N GLU A 131 18.05 9.76 3.55
CA GLU A 131 17.45 8.57 4.16
C GLU A 131 16.37 7.95 3.25
N LEU A 132 15.51 8.78 2.63
CA LEU A 132 14.52 8.30 1.66
C LEU A 132 15.17 7.65 0.44
N ASN A 133 16.26 8.20 -0.08
CA ASN A 133 16.95 7.60 -1.22
C ASN A 133 17.61 6.26 -0.88
N GLU A 134 18.07 6.05 0.35
CA GLU A 134 18.54 4.75 0.82
C GLU A 134 17.39 3.71 0.78
N GLU A 135 16.18 4.07 1.21
CA GLU A 135 14.98 3.21 1.20
C GLU A 135 14.41 2.99 -0.23
N LEU A 136 14.38 4.05 -1.05
CA LEU A 136 13.85 4.01 -2.40
C LEU A 136 14.74 3.24 -3.39
N SER A 137 16.06 3.20 -3.15
CA SER A 137 17.03 2.53 -4.02
C SER A 137 16.75 1.04 -4.18
N GLU A 138 16.21 0.38 -3.14
CA GLU A 138 15.79 -1.04 -3.20
C GLU A 138 14.69 -1.30 -4.23
N ARG A 139 14.00 -0.25 -4.67
CA ARG A 139 12.90 -0.29 -5.66
C ARG A 139 13.27 0.39 -6.97
N ASN A 140 14.55 0.67 -7.19
CA ASN A 140 15.03 1.44 -8.34
C ASN A 140 14.36 2.82 -8.47
N LEU A 141 13.98 3.42 -7.34
CA LEU A 141 13.42 4.75 -7.25
C LEU A 141 14.39 5.67 -6.52
N TYR A 142 14.37 6.97 -6.84
CA TYR A 142 15.16 7.96 -6.10
C TYR A 142 14.61 9.38 -6.27
N ILE A 143 14.89 10.23 -5.29
CA ILE A 143 14.60 11.67 -5.37
C ILE A 143 15.80 12.35 -5.98
N SER A 144 15.64 12.82 -7.22
CA SER A 144 16.62 13.64 -7.92
C SER A 144 16.64 15.07 -7.35
N THR A 145 17.82 15.66 -7.28
CA THR A 145 18.02 17.04 -6.80
C THR A 145 18.89 17.86 -7.77
N GLY A 146 18.99 17.42 -9.02
CA GLY A 146 19.77 18.09 -10.06
C GLY A 146 19.12 19.36 -10.61
N ASN A 147 18.52 19.29 -11.79
CA ASN A 147 17.85 20.43 -12.41
C ASN A 147 16.57 20.83 -11.70
N GLN A 148 15.84 19.83 -11.16
CA GLN A 148 14.67 20.00 -10.32
C GLN A 148 14.65 18.89 -9.26
N VAL A 149 13.83 19.09 -8.23
CA VAL A 149 13.59 18.08 -7.20
C VAL A 149 12.34 17.32 -7.58
N GLU A 150 12.50 16.05 -7.87
CA GLU A 150 11.42 15.16 -8.29
C GLU A 150 11.75 13.70 -7.94
N ILE A 151 10.74 12.86 -7.88
CA ILE A 151 10.95 11.43 -7.75
C ILE A 151 11.06 10.82 -9.16
N THR A 152 12.09 9.99 -9.36
CA THR A 152 12.44 9.38 -10.63
C THR A 152 12.66 7.88 -10.46
N GLY A 153 12.58 7.14 -11.57
CA GLY A 153 12.75 5.70 -11.63
C GLY A 153 11.73 5.06 -12.55
N ASP A 154 11.51 3.75 -12.41
CA ASP A 154 10.49 3.05 -13.17
C ASP A 154 9.08 3.50 -12.78
N GLU A 155 8.28 3.94 -13.75
CA GLU A 155 6.95 4.48 -13.49
C GLU A 155 5.97 3.44 -12.91
N PHE A 156 6.11 2.16 -13.30
CA PHE A 156 5.28 1.10 -12.72
C PHE A 156 5.61 0.87 -11.24
N SER A 157 6.89 0.73 -10.91
CA SER A 157 7.39 0.60 -9.54
C SER A 157 6.98 1.79 -8.68
N LEU A 158 7.02 3.00 -9.24
CA LEU A 158 6.59 4.23 -8.58
C LEU A 158 5.08 4.18 -8.24
N ARG A 159 4.24 3.73 -9.16
CA ARG A 159 2.79 3.61 -8.92
C ARG A 159 2.48 2.61 -7.81
N ILE A 160 3.13 1.44 -7.81
CA ILE A 160 2.96 0.42 -6.76
C ILE A 160 3.44 0.96 -5.41
N PHE A 161 4.61 1.58 -5.37
CA PHE A 161 5.16 2.20 -4.16
C PHE A 161 4.19 3.22 -3.55
N TYR A 162 3.70 4.17 -4.35
CA TYR A 162 2.77 5.19 -3.86
C TYR A 162 1.40 4.63 -3.47
N ALA A 163 0.87 3.66 -4.21
CA ALA A 163 -0.38 3.00 -3.84
C ALA A 163 -0.27 2.38 -2.43
N PHE A 164 0.84 1.67 -2.16
CA PHE A 164 1.11 1.10 -0.84
C PHE A 164 1.33 2.17 0.23
N LEU A 165 2.12 3.21 -0.05
CA LEU A 165 2.39 4.32 0.87
C LEU A 165 1.09 4.99 1.32
N PHE A 166 0.21 5.29 0.38
CA PHE A 166 -1.08 5.92 0.67
C PHE A 166 -2.06 4.97 1.38
N LEU A 167 -2.09 3.69 0.99
CA LEU A 167 -2.86 2.68 1.72
C LEU A 167 -2.46 2.66 3.20
N VAL A 168 -1.16 2.62 3.48
CA VAL A 168 -0.64 2.61 4.86
C VAL A 168 -1.01 3.89 5.61
N ALA A 169 -0.91 5.05 4.97
CA ALA A 169 -1.11 6.33 5.64
C ALA A 169 -2.59 6.72 5.84
N TYR A 170 -3.51 6.18 5.03
CA TYR A 170 -4.91 6.62 5.00
C TYR A 170 -5.93 5.52 5.23
N SER A 171 -5.54 4.24 5.22
CA SER A 171 -6.44 3.11 5.44
C SER A 171 -7.19 3.23 6.76
N GLY A 172 -8.50 3.02 6.71
CA GLY A 172 -9.38 3.08 7.88
C GLY A 172 -9.76 4.49 8.36
N ASP A 173 -9.23 5.54 7.72
CA ASP A 173 -9.50 6.94 8.09
C ASP A 173 -10.31 7.65 7.00
N ARG A 174 -9.68 8.02 5.90
CA ARG A 174 -10.30 8.76 4.80
C ARG A 174 -9.68 8.43 3.46
N TRP A 175 -10.44 8.67 2.38
CA TRP A 175 -9.93 8.59 1.02
C TRP A 175 -9.06 9.83 0.70
N PRO A 176 -7.78 9.65 0.29
CA PRO A 176 -6.86 10.77 0.13
C PRO A 176 -6.95 11.49 -1.23
N PHE A 177 -7.51 10.83 -2.24
CA PHE A 177 -7.46 11.34 -3.61
C PHE A 177 -8.67 12.21 -3.92
N SER A 178 -8.44 13.51 -4.18
CA SER A 178 -9.49 14.44 -4.62
C SER A 178 -9.82 14.31 -6.11
N PHE A 179 -8.87 13.83 -6.92
CA PHE A 179 -9.00 13.72 -8.37
C PHE A 179 -9.58 12.39 -8.86
N VAL A 180 -9.56 11.38 -8.01
CA VAL A 180 -10.10 10.04 -8.28
C VAL A 180 -10.96 9.65 -7.10
N ARG A 181 -12.28 9.62 -7.28
CA ARG A 181 -13.21 9.32 -6.19
C ARG A 181 -13.27 7.82 -5.93
N TYR A 182 -13.53 7.44 -4.68
CA TYR A 182 -13.63 6.04 -4.28
C TYR A 182 -14.74 5.30 -5.03
N ASP A 183 -15.91 5.92 -5.16
CA ASP A 183 -17.05 5.35 -5.86
C ASP A 183 -16.81 5.18 -7.38
N GLU A 184 -16.06 6.08 -8.02
CA GLU A 184 -15.66 5.92 -9.43
C GLU A 184 -14.81 4.64 -9.65
N ILE A 185 -13.95 4.30 -8.69
CA ILE A 185 -13.16 3.07 -8.76
C ILE A 185 -14.04 1.86 -8.49
N THR A 186 -14.96 1.94 -7.53
CA THR A 186 -15.92 0.87 -7.28
C THR A 186 -16.71 0.53 -8.53
N ASP A 187 -17.29 1.54 -9.17
CA ASP A 187 -18.03 1.39 -10.45
C ASP A 187 -17.16 0.80 -11.56
N LEU A 188 -15.88 1.19 -11.59
CA LEU A 188 -14.92 0.64 -12.55
C LEU A 188 -14.68 -0.84 -12.28
N LEU A 189 -14.38 -1.21 -11.04
CA LEU A 189 -14.07 -2.58 -10.64
C LEU A 189 -15.24 -3.54 -10.81
N GLU A 190 -16.49 -3.08 -10.70
CA GLU A 190 -17.69 -3.88 -11.01
C GLU A 190 -17.76 -4.37 -12.47
N SER A 191 -17.05 -3.68 -13.37
CA SER A 191 -16.95 -4.11 -14.77
C SER A 191 -15.73 -4.96 -15.09
N CYS A 192 -14.88 -5.21 -14.10
CA CYS A 192 -13.71 -6.09 -14.23
C CYS A 192 -14.15 -7.53 -14.51
N PRO A 193 -13.37 -8.30 -15.29
CA PRO A 193 -13.63 -9.72 -15.44
C PRO A 193 -13.75 -10.43 -14.08
N LYS A 194 -14.86 -11.16 -13.89
CA LYS A 194 -15.18 -11.81 -12.60
C LYS A 194 -14.18 -12.89 -12.20
N GLU A 195 -13.41 -13.40 -13.15
CA GLU A 195 -12.35 -14.37 -12.93
C GLU A 195 -11.14 -13.80 -12.19
N ILE A 196 -10.97 -12.45 -12.20
CA ILE A 196 -9.85 -11.77 -11.57
C ILE A 196 -10.23 -10.85 -10.43
N TYR A 197 -11.46 -10.36 -10.38
CA TYR A 197 -11.93 -9.49 -9.33
C TYR A 197 -13.33 -9.83 -8.83
N ARG A 198 -13.41 -10.13 -7.53
CA ARG A 198 -14.66 -10.21 -6.75
C ARG A 198 -14.43 -9.57 -5.39
N ALA A 199 -15.28 -8.64 -5.00
CA ALA A 199 -15.17 -7.91 -3.74
C ALA A 199 -15.63 -8.77 -2.55
N ASN A 200 -14.79 -9.68 -2.04
CA ASN A 200 -15.14 -10.59 -0.94
C ASN A 200 -14.50 -10.24 0.40
N SER A 201 -13.58 -9.26 0.42
CA SER A 201 -12.92 -8.80 1.64
C SER A 201 -12.71 -7.29 1.55
N ILE A 202 -13.11 -6.57 2.61
CA ILE A 202 -13.00 -5.11 2.68
C ILE A 202 -11.53 -4.67 2.56
N ASP A 203 -10.61 -5.32 3.28
CA ASP A 203 -9.20 -4.93 3.30
C ASP A 203 -8.53 -5.07 1.94
N LYS A 204 -8.83 -6.16 1.24
CA LYS A 204 -8.25 -6.44 -0.07
C LYS A 204 -8.91 -5.61 -1.17
N ALA A 205 -10.20 -5.38 -1.08
CA ALA A 205 -10.89 -4.44 -1.95
C ALA A 205 -10.28 -3.04 -1.81
N MET A 206 -10.02 -2.59 -0.58
CA MET A 206 -9.39 -1.31 -0.31
C MET A 206 -8.00 -1.24 -0.95
N MET A 207 -7.16 -2.25 -0.78
CA MET A 207 -5.83 -2.32 -1.40
C MET A 207 -5.90 -2.16 -2.92
N ILE A 208 -6.81 -2.87 -3.58
CA ILE A 208 -7.02 -2.77 -5.03
C ILE A 208 -7.49 -1.36 -5.42
N HIS A 209 -8.37 -0.73 -4.63
CA HIS A 209 -8.80 0.65 -4.88
C HIS A 209 -7.61 1.62 -4.89
N TYR A 210 -6.66 1.50 -3.95
CA TYR A 210 -5.46 2.34 -3.94
C TYR A 210 -4.57 2.10 -5.16
N TYR A 211 -4.37 0.85 -5.59
CA TYR A 211 -3.60 0.55 -6.79
C TYR A 211 -4.25 1.13 -8.05
N VAL A 212 -5.55 0.91 -8.23
CA VAL A 212 -6.28 1.44 -9.38
C VAL A 212 -6.30 2.97 -9.36
N ALA A 213 -6.52 3.57 -8.18
CA ALA A 213 -6.47 5.02 -8.01
C ALA A 213 -5.12 5.60 -8.45
N MET A 214 -4.03 4.98 -8.04
CA MET A 214 -2.69 5.44 -8.40
C MET A 214 -2.43 5.34 -9.90
N HIS A 215 -2.85 4.24 -10.53
CA HIS A 215 -2.76 4.12 -11.99
C HIS A 215 -3.54 5.23 -12.70
N LEU A 216 -4.79 5.46 -12.30
CA LEU A 216 -5.62 6.51 -12.91
C LEU A 216 -5.07 7.92 -12.65
N LEU A 217 -4.59 8.19 -11.42
CA LEU A 217 -4.01 9.49 -11.07
C LEU A 217 -2.79 9.81 -11.94
N ARG A 218 -1.84 8.89 -12.01
CA ARG A 218 -0.61 9.07 -12.79
C ARG A 218 -0.88 9.19 -14.28
N ASP A 219 -1.86 8.45 -14.80
CA ASP A 219 -2.29 8.57 -16.17
C ASP A 219 -2.94 9.94 -16.46
N ARG A 220 -3.77 10.46 -15.53
CA ARG A 220 -4.33 11.82 -15.65
C ARG A 220 -3.24 12.91 -15.62
N MET A 221 -2.16 12.66 -14.90
CA MET A 221 -0.97 13.53 -14.86
C MET A 221 -0.08 13.38 -16.11
N ASN A 222 -0.46 12.56 -17.08
CA ASN A 222 0.31 12.27 -18.28
C ASN A 222 1.66 11.55 -18.02
N CYS A 223 1.81 10.89 -16.87
CA CYS A 223 2.95 10.03 -16.58
C CYS A 223 2.70 8.68 -17.25
N GLN A 224 3.50 8.31 -18.24
CA GLN A 224 3.33 7.07 -18.97
C GLN A 224 4.28 5.99 -18.47
N ILE A 225 3.78 4.77 -18.38
CA ILE A 225 4.64 3.60 -18.23
C ILE A 225 5.32 3.38 -19.59
N ASP A 226 6.63 3.20 -19.58
CA ASP A 226 7.39 2.99 -20.81
C ASP A 226 6.99 1.66 -21.46
N THR A 227 6.27 1.75 -22.60
CA THR A 227 5.82 0.59 -23.36
C THR A 227 6.91 -0.02 -24.24
N THR A 228 8.07 0.66 -24.36
CA THR A 228 9.22 0.16 -25.14
C THR A 228 10.12 -0.73 -24.29
N ARG A 229 10.12 -0.57 -22.95
CA ARG A 229 10.61 -1.62 -22.08
C ARG A 229 9.74 -2.84 -22.37
N GLN A 230 10.34 -3.84 -22.96
CA GLN A 230 9.74 -5.16 -22.99
C GLN A 230 9.55 -5.54 -21.52
N PHE A 231 8.36 -5.26 -20.99
CA PHE A 231 7.92 -5.93 -19.80
C PHE A 231 7.99 -7.42 -20.17
N LYS A 232 9.00 -8.11 -19.64
CA LYS A 232 9.09 -9.56 -19.71
C LYS A 232 7.97 -10.21 -18.90
N VAL A 233 6.92 -9.46 -18.66
CA VAL A 233 5.80 -9.82 -17.81
C VAL A 233 4.63 -10.12 -18.70
N ALA A 234 4.09 -11.31 -18.54
CA ALA A 234 2.81 -11.66 -19.11
C ALA A 234 1.75 -10.67 -18.59
N LEU A 235 1.18 -9.88 -19.50
CA LEU A 235 0.00 -9.09 -19.17
C LEU A 235 -1.23 -9.99 -19.16
N TYR A 236 -2.20 -9.68 -18.30
CA TYR A 236 -3.49 -10.36 -18.33
C TYR A 236 -4.07 -10.39 -19.75
N LYS A 237 -4.53 -11.55 -20.19
CA LYS A 237 -5.23 -11.73 -21.45
C LYS A 237 -6.54 -12.48 -21.20
N ALA A 238 -7.65 -11.92 -21.66
CA ALA A 238 -8.94 -12.58 -21.60
C ALA A 238 -9.01 -13.78 -22.54
N CYS A 239 -9.30 -14.97 -22.01
CA CYS A 239 -9.28 -16.23 -22.75
C CYS A 239 -10.68 -16.69 -23.19
N THR A 240 -11.74 -16.29 -22.47
CA THR A 240 -13.11 -16.62 -22.78
C THR A 240 -13.87 -15.46 -23.44
N GLU A 241 -14.94 -15.73 -24.18
CA GLU A 241 -15.76 -14.69 -24.78
C GLU A 241 -16.45 -13.78 -23.74
N GLU A 242 -16.78 -14.32 -22.57
CA GLU A 242 -17.31 -13.54 -21.46
C GLU A 242 -16.25 -12.60 -20.90
N SER A 243 -15.03 -13.09 -20.64
CA SER A 243 -13.90 -12.29 -20.18
C SER A 243 -13.51 -11.22 -21.18
N LYS A 244 -13.52 -11.49 -22.48
CA LYS A 244 -13.27 -10.49 -23.53
C LYS A 244 -14.32 -9.38 -23.54
N LYS A 245 -15.60 -9.71 -23.33
CA LYS A 245 -16.66 -8.71 -23.21
C LYS A 245 -16.47 -7.83 -21.99
N SER A 246 -16.17 -8.45 -20.83
CA SER A 246 -15.91 -7.73 -19.57
C SER A 246 -14.66 -6.86 -19.69
N GLU A 247 -13.57 -7.38 -20.27
CA GLU A 247 -12.36 -6.59 -20.55
C GLU A 247 -12.66 -5.39 -21.45
N SER A 248 -13.41 -5.58 -22.53
CA SER A 248 -13.82 -4.49 -23.41
C SER A 248 -14.67 -3.43 -22.71
N ALA A 249 -15.56 -3.84 -21.78
CA ALA A 249 -16.34 -2.93 -20.96
C ALA A 249 -15.44 -2.15 -19.98
N PHE A 250 -14.48 -2.83 -19.37
CA PHE A 250 -13.48 -2.25 -18.46
C PHE A 250 -12.62 -1.20 -19.20
N ILE A 251 -12.08 -1.55 -20.38
CA ILE A 251 -11.33 -0.61 -21.25
C ILE A 251 -12.13 0.67 -21.50
N LYS A 252 -13.42 0.56 -21.87
CA LYS A 252 -14.29 1.71 -22.12
C LYS A 252 -14.49 2.58 -20.87
N LYS A 253 -14.56 1.99 -19.68
CA LYS A 253 -14.67 2.74 -18.43
C LYS A 253 -13.35 3.42 -18.07
N VAL A 254 -12.21 2.73 -18.21
CA VAL A 254 -10.87 3.32 -18.02
C VAL A 254 -10.68 4.51 -18.98
N ALA A 255 -11.08 4.37 -20.25
CA ALA A 255 -10.99 5.44 -21.23
C ALA A 255 -11.75 6.71 -20.85
N LYS A 256 -12.87 6.59 -20.14
CA LYS A 256 -13.62 7.74 -19.61
C LYS A 256 -12.89 8.44 -18.48
N GLN A 257 -12.09 7.71 -17.72
CA GLN A 257 -11.36 8.24 -16.58
C GLN A 257 -10.06 8.95 -16.97
N VAL A 258 -9.47 8.58 -18.11
CA VAL A 258 -8.20 9.12 -18.60
C VAL A 258 -8.37 9.61 -20.04
N PRO A 259 -8.90 10.82 -20.24
CA PRO A 259 -9.12 11.38 -21.59
C PRO A 259 -7.78 11.65 -22.30
N ASN A 260 -7.85 11.80 -23.63
CA ASN A 260 -6.74 12.16 -24.51
C ASN A 260 -5.66 11.07 -24.70
N ARG A 261 -6.03 9.80 -24.63
CA ARG A 261 -5.17 8.65 -24.90
C ARG A 261 -5.59 7.95 -26.21
N SER A 262 -4.63 7.41 -26.95
CA SER A 262 -4.91 6.51 -28.06
C SER A 262 -5.52 5.20 -27.54
N TYR A 263 -6.27 4.49 -28.40
CA TYR A 263 -6.85 3.20 -28.04
C TYR A 263 -5.77 2.18 -27.61
N LYS A 264 -4.61 2.20 -28.29
CA LYS A 264 -3.49 1.31 -27.96
C LYS A 264 -2.93 1.58 -26.56
N GLU A 265 -2.68 2.83 -26.20
CA GLU A 265 -2.22 3.22 -24.86
C GLU A 265 -3.24 2.85 -23.80
N MET A 266 -4.53 3.09 -24.07
CA MET A 266 -5.60 2.77 -23.16
C MET A 266 -5.73 1.27 -22.92
N THR A 267 -5.58 0.45 -23.96
CA THR A 267 -5.58 -1.00 -23.86
C THR A 267 -4.40 -1.46 -23.00
N TYR A 268 -3.22 -0.91 -23.23
CA TYR A 268 -2.02 -1.26 -22.47
C TYR A 268 -2.14 -0.88 -21.00
N THR A 269 -2.56 0.35 -20.69
CA THR A 269 -2.85 0.78 -19.31
C THR A 269 -3.85 -0.16 -18.63
N THR A 270 -4.91 -0.52 -19.35
CA THR A 270 -5.92 -1.45 -18.82
C THR A 270 -5.33 -2.82 -18.50
N GLN A 271 -4.51 -3.36 -19.39
CA GLN A 271 -3.82 -4.63 -19.16
C GLN A 271 -2.92 -4.59 -17.94
N ILE A 272 -2.20 -3.50 -17.72
CA ILE A 272 -1.38 -3.30 -16.51
C ILE A 272 -2.26 -3.25 -15.25
N ILE A 273 -3.37 -2.53 -15.28
CA ILE A 273 -4.31 -2.49 -14.14
C ILE A 273 -4.86 -3.88 -13.84
N LEU A 274 -5.30 -4.63 -14.86
CA LEU A 274 -5.81 -5.98 -14.69
C LEU A 274 -4.73 -6.93 -14.13
N SER A 275 -3.52 -6.86 -14.66
CA SER A 275 -2.37 -7.62 -14.15
C SER A 275 -2.04 -7.28 -12.69
N THR A 276 -2.12 -6.00 -12.32
CA THR A 276 -1.94 -5.55 -10.96
C THR A 276 -3.04 -6.11 -10.04
N ILE A 277 -4.30 -6.11 -10.49
CA ILE A 277 -5.42 -6.70 -9.73
C ILE A 277 -5.17 -8.19 -9.49
N VAL A 278 -4.71 -8.94 -10.50
CA VAL A 278 -4.34 -10.35 -10.36
C VAL A 278 -3.21 -10.54 -9.35
N ALA A 279 -2.15 -9.75 -9.45
CA ALA A 279 -0.96 -9.87 -8.61
C ALA A 279 -1.24 -9.57 -7.13
N PHE A 280 -2.10 -8.60 -6.85
CA PHE A 280 -2.38 -8.10 -5.50
C PHE A 280 -3.79 -8.40 -5.01
N GLY A 281 -4.59 -9.08 -5.83
CA GLY A 281 -5.98 -9.41 -5.54
C GLY A 281 -6.19 -10.43 -4.42
N SER A 282 -7.45 -10.69 -4.13
CA SER A 282 -7.88 -11.59 -3.07
C SER A 282 -8.02 -13.03 -3.56
N TYR A 283 -7.25 -13.92 -3.00
CA TYR A 283 -7.34 -15.36 -3.28
C TYR A 283 -8.64 -16.01 -2.79
N SER A 284 -9.21 -15.49 -1.68
CA SER A 284 -10.44 -16.05 -1.10
C SER A 284 -11.69 -15.83 -1.94
N SER A 285 -11.59 -15.02 -3.01
CA SER A 285 -12.73 -14.69 -3.88
C SER A 285 -12.77 -15.47 -5.18
N ILE A 286 -11.76 -16.29 -5.47
CA ILE A 286 -11.63 -17.01 -6.74
C ILE A 286 -12.01 -18.47 -6.53
N GLU A 287 -13.01 -18.92 -7.27
CA GLU A 287 -13.48 -20.30 -7.25
C GLU A 287 -12.61 -21.23 -8.11
N LYS A 288 -11.96 -20.65 -9.12
CA LYS A 288 -11.08 -21.37 -10.05
C LYS A 288 -9.89 -20.47 -10.42
N MET A 289 -8.74 -21.11 -10.68
CA MET A 289 -7.57 -20.46 -11.24
C MET A 289 -7.94 -19.74 -12.55
N PRO A 290 -7.58 -18.46 -12.72
CA PRO A 290 -7.78 -17.76 -13.98
C PRO A 290 -7.12 -18.49 -15.15
N SER A 291 -7.88 -18.73 -16.20
CA SER A 291 -7.43 -19.55 -17.35
C SER A 291 -6.20 -18.98 -18.05
N PHE A 292 -5.96 -17.66 -17.98
CA PHE A 292 -4.80 -17.05 -18.61
C PHE A 292 -3.46 -17.55 -18.05
N PHE A 293 -3.39 -18.01 -16.80
CA PHE A 293 -2.17 -18.61 -16.25
C PHE A 293 -1.74 -19.89 -16.99
N TYR A 294 -2.70 -20.59 -17.61
CA TYR A 294 -2.45 -21.80 -18.39
C TYR A 294 -2.31 -21.57 -19.88
N MET A 295 -2.82 -20.44 -20.39
CA MET A 295 -2.95 -20.17 -21.82
C MET A 295 -2.03 -19.05 -22.32
N ASP A 296 -1.28 -18.41 -21.42
CA ASP A 296 -0.30 -17.40 -21.79
C ASP A 296 1.02 -18.07 -22.18
N GLU A 297 1.41 -17.93 -23.44
CA GLU A 297 2.61 -18.55 -24.00
C GLU A 297 3.88 -18.18 -23.23
N GLN A 298 4.00 -16.95 -22.77
CA GLN A 298 5.16 -16.47 -22.03
C GLN A 298 5.26 -17.12 -20.64
N LEU A 299 4.13 -17.28 -19.94
CA LEU A 299 4.10 -17.99 -18.66
C LEU A 299 4.35 -19.49 -18.85
N GLU A 300 3.86 -20.06 -19.96
CA GLU A 300 4.10 -21.47 -20.30
C GLU A 300 5.58 -21.75 -20.60
N GLU A 301 6.23 -20.91 -21.41
CA GLU A 301 7.67 -21.00 -21.69
C GLU A 301 8.53 -20.92 -20.44
N MET A 302 8.13 -20.10 -19.45
CA MET A 302 8.80 -19.98 -18.16
C MET A 302 8.52 -21.16 -17.21
N GLY A 303 7.64 -22.07 -17.58
CA GLY A 303 7.23 -23.18 -16.71
C GLY A 303 6.47 -22.73 -15.45
N PHE A 304 5.82 -21.57 -15.51
CA PHE A 304 5.17 -20.92 -14.38
C PHE A 304 4.20 -21.83 -13.62
N MET A 305 3.24 -22.43 -14.34
CA MET A 305 2.26 -23.31 -13.68
C MET A 305 2.87 -24.62 -13.17
N LYS A 306 3.92 -25.14 -13.81
CA LYS A 306 4.64 -26.31 -13.28
C LYS A 306 5.28 -26.01 -11.93
N LEU A 307 5.83 -24.80 -11.76
CA LEU A 307 6.38 -24.36 -10.47
C LEU A 307 5.27 -24.23 -9.42
N VAL A 308 4.13 -23.62 -9.78
CA VAL A 308 2.97 -23.45 -8.90
C VAL A 308 2.43 -24.81 -8.45
N ASP A 309 2.25 -25.74 -9.37
CA ASP A 309 1.76 -27.10 -9.11
C ASP A 309 2.72 -27.86 -8.17
N PHE A 310 4.01 -27.86 -8.51
CA PHE A 310 5.04 -28.47 -7.67
C PHE A 310 5.06 -27.91 -6.24
N ALA A 311 5.06 -26.58 -6.09
CA ALA A 311 5.07 -25.95 -4.78
C ALA A 311 3.81 -26.28 -3.97
N SER A 312 2.64 -26.32 -4.62
CA SER A 312 1.36 -26.64 -3.97
C SER A 312 1.31 -28.10 -3.51
N GLU A 313 1.78 -29.03 -4.33
CA GLU A 313 1.88 -30.44 -4.01
C GLU A 313 2.85 -30.68 -2.84
N GLN A 314 4.02 -30.03 -2.85
CA GLN A 314 4.99 -30.14 -1.75
C GLN A 314 4.41 -29.67 -0.40
N VAL A 315 3.59 -28.61 -0.40
CA VAL A 315 2.92 -28.17 0.83
C VAL A 315 1.88 -29.21 1.26
N ASN A 316 1.05 -29.69 0.35
CA ASN A 316 0.00 -30.65 0.66
C ASN A 316 0.55 -32.00 1.18
N ASP A 317 1.61 -32.51 0.56
CA ASP A 317 2.24 -33.79 0.93
C ASP A 317 2.89 -33.76 2.31
N ASN A 318 3.24 -32.58 2.82
CA ASN A 318 3.82 -32.41 4.16
C ASN A 318 2.76 -32.13 5.24
N LEU A 319 1.46 -32.12 4.92
CA LEU A 319 0.40 -31.94 5.90
C LEU A 319 -0.06 -33.26 6.49
N SER A 320 -0.37 -33.24 7.78
CA SER A 320 -0.99 -34.38 8.47
C SER A 320 -2.40 -34.69 7.96
N ILE A 321 -3.09 -33.67 7.46
CA ILE A 321 -4.41 -33.76 6.83
C ILE A 321 -4.29 -33.05 5.49
N PRO A 322 -4.39 -33.76 4.34
CA PRO A 322 -4.32 -33.14 3.03
C PRO A 322 -5.46 -32.14 2.80
N PHE A 323 -5.19 -31.13 2.01
CA PHE A 323 -6.19 -30.16 1.57
C PHE A 323 -7.29 -30.80 0.73
N SER A 324 -8.51 -30.30 0.85
CA SER A 324 -9.58 -30.58 -0.11
C SER A 324 -9.25 -29.98 -1.48
N GLU A 325 -9.94 -30.42 -2.52
CA GLU A 325 -9.75 -29.91 -3.89
C GLU A 325 -9.89 -28.38 -3.95
N LYS A 326 -10.86 -27.83 -3.24
CA LYS A 326 -11.09 -26.38 -3.17
C LYS A 326 -9.94 -25.64 -2.47
N GLU A 327 -9.40 -26.19 -1.40
CA GLU A 327 -8.27 -25.61 -0.67
C GLU A 327 -6.99 -25.68 -1.51
N MET A 328 -6.81 -26.77 -2.26
CA MET A 328 -5.70 -26.90 -3.21
C MET A 328 -5.77 -25.84 -4.31
N GLU A 329 -6.95 -25.58 -4.89
CA GLU A 329 -7.12 -24.51 -5.87
C GLU A 329 -6.79 -23.13 -5.30
N LEU A 330 -7.20 -22.85 -4.06
CA LEU A 330 -6.86 -21.61 -3.36
C LEU A 330 -5.35 -21.48 -3.11
N LEU A 331 -4.70 -22.57 -2.73
CA LEU A 331 -3.25 -22.63 -2.53
C LEU A 331 -2.50 -22.37 -3.84
N ARG A 332 -2.88 -23.06 -4.92
CA ARG A 332 -2.32 -22.88 -6.26
C ARG A 332 -2.46 -21.43 -6.73
N TYR A 333 -3.64 -20.85 -6.57
CA TYR A 333 -3.85 -19.44 -6.91
C TYR A 333 -2.99 -18.51 -6.07
N SER A 334 -2.82 -18.80 -4.79
CA SER A 334 -1.96 -18.00 -3.90
C SER A 334 -0.51 -18.02 -4.38
N PHE A 335 0.03 -19.20 -4.71
CA PHE A 335 1.37 -19.30 -5.27
C PHE A 335 1.48 -18.65 -6.65
N ALA A 336 0.48 -18.83 -7.52
CA ALA A 336 0.45 -18.17 -8.82
C ALA A 336 0.49 -16.64 -8.67
N SER A 337 -0.35 -16.05 -7.83
CA SER A 337 -0.37 -14.61 -7.62
C SER A 337 0.91 -14.06 -7.01
N ILE A 338 1.51 -14.79 -6.04
CA ILE A 338 2.78 -14.38 -5.44
C ILE A 338 3.89 -14.37 -6.49
N ASN A 339 4.02 -15.46 -7.26
CA ASN A 339 5.04 -15.53 -8.32
C ASN A 339 4.78 -14.49 -9.42
N TYR A 340 3.52 -14.32 -9.83
CA TYR A 340 3.15 -13.29 -10.80
C TYR A 340 3.49 -11.87 -10.33
N ARG A 341 3.37 -11.60 -9.03
CA ARG A 341 3.82 -10.35 -8.43
C ARG A 341 5.33 -10.14 -8.58
N TYR A 342 6.13 -11.17 -8.37
CA TYR A 342 7.58 -11.09 -8.62
C TYR A 342 7.88 -10.74 -10.07
N PHE A 343 7.23 -11.37 -11.03
CA PHE A 343 7.41 -11.02 -12.44
C PHE A 343 7.00 -9.58 -12.76
N LEU A 344 6.01 -9.04 -12.06
CA LEU A 344 5.61 -7.64 -12.24
C LEU A 344 6.59 -6.63 -11.61
N LEU A 345 7.32 -7.02 -10.56
CA LEU A 345 8.16 -6.10 -9.78
C LEU A 345 9.67 -6.24 -10.07
N ASP A 346 10.13 -7.42 -10.51
CA ASP A 346 11.57 -7.74 -10.71
C ASP A 346 12.11 -7.31 -12.08
N ASN A 347 11.35 -6.63 -12.92
CA ASN A 347 11.75 -6.14 -14.23
C ASN A 347 11.65 -4.62 -14.32
#